data_4034a902a21bd8007e8fc35baa3bd04f
#
_entry.id   4034a902a21bd8007e8fc35baa3bd04f
#
_cell.length_a   1.000
_cell.length_b   1.000
_cell.length_c   1.000
_cell.angle_alpha   90.00
_cell.angle_beta   90.00
_cell.angle_gamma   90.00
#
_symmetry.space_group_name_H-M   'P 1'
#
loop_
_entity.id
_entity.type
_entity.pdbx_description
1 polymer ?
#
loop_
_entity_poly.entity_id
_entity_poly.type
_entity_poly.pdbx_seq_one_letter_code
_entity_poly.pdbx_strand_id
1 'polypeptide(L)'
;MERQIDLNEISDGRLYGLSDMVRADCGGCAGCSACCSGMGRSVVLDPLDMHRLAEGTGVGAETLLTENLELNVVDGIVLPNLKMTGVGERCTFLDQNGRCTVHSFRPGICRIFPLGRLYENGSFQYFLQVRECRKTN
;
A
#
# COMPACT_ATOMS: atom_id res chain seq x y z
N MET A 1 -10.16 1.07 -10.08
CA MET A 1 -9.43 2.34 -9.87
C MET A 1 -8.23 2.34 -10.78
N GLU A 2 -8.28 3.09 -11.84
CA GLU A 2 -7.14 3.28 -12.73
C GLU A 2 -6.36 4.49 -12.25
N ARG A 3 -5.17 4.25 -11.74
CA ARG A 3 -4.19 5.30 -11.56
C ARG A 3 -3.44 5.42 -12.88
N GLN A 4 -3.46 6.57 -13.50
CA GLN A 4 -2.56 6.84 -14.63
C GLN A 4 -1.13 6.93 -14.08
N ILE A 5 -0.44 5.81 -14.12
CA ILE A 5 0.95 5.68 -13.71
C ILE A 5 1.75 5.41 -14.97
N ASP A 6 2.76 6.20 -15.22
CA ASP A 6 3.76 5.83 -16.23
C ASP A 6 4.64 4.70 -15.64
N LEU A 7 4.40 3.48 -16.11
CA LEU A 7 5.16 2.31 -15.67
C LEU A 7 6.67 2.46 -15.90
N ASN A 8 7.07 3.24 -16.92
CA ASN A 8 8.48 3.48 -17.20
C ASN A 8 9.16 4.35 -16.14
N GLU A 9 8.37 5.19 -15.45
CA GLU A 9 8.91 6.05 -14.40
C GLU A 9 9.08 5.34 -13.06
N ILE A 10 8.22 4.35 -12.74
CA ILE A 10 8.18 3.73 -11.42
C ILE A 10 8.71 2.30 -11.38
N SER A 11 8.70 1.59 -12.51
CA SER A 11 9.04 0.17 -12.59
C SER A 11 10.35 -0.09 -13.34
N ASP A 12 10.74 -1.35 -13.39
CA ASP A 12 11.84 -1.84 -14.21
C ASP A 12 11.45 -2.07 -15.69
N GLY A 13 10.23 -1.68 -16.07
CA GLY A 13 9.70 -1.83 -17.43
C GLY A 13 9.22 -3.25 -17.76
N ARG A 14 9.21 -4.17 -16.81
CA ARG A 14 8.79 -5.57 -16.99
C ARG A 14 7.45 -5.83 -16.35
N LEU A 15 6.68 -6.74 -16.95
CA LEU A 15 5.46 -7.30 -16.38
C LEU A 15 5.73 -8.74 -15.91
N TYR A 16 5.14 -9.09 -14.79
CA TYR A 16 5.33 -10.37 -14.11
C TYR A 16 4.00 -11.09 -13.96
N GLY A 17 4.00 -12.38 -14.24
CA GLY A 17 2.87 -13.28 -13.99
C GLY A 17 2.94 -13.92 -12.60
N LEU A 18 1.97 -14.79 -12.32
CA LEU A 18 1.88 -15.50 -11.03
C LEU A 18 3.04 -16.48 -10.78
N SER A 19 3.69 -16.96 -11.84
CA SER A 19 4.80 -17.92 -11.76
C SER A 19 6.18 -17.27 -11.83
N ASP A 20 6.23 -15.95 -11.99
CA ASP A 20 7.49 -15.23 -12.06
C ASP A 20 8.00 -14.87 -10.66
N MET A 21 9.31 -14.83 -10.54
CA MET A 21 9.99 -14.37 -9.33
C MET A 21 10.60 -13.00 -9.54
N VAL A 22 10.44 -12.13 -8.55
CA VAL A 22 11.08 -10.81 -8.54
C VAL A 22 12.21 -10.80 -7.50
N ARG A 23 13.24 -10.02 -7.80
CA ARG A 23 14.34 -9.81 -6.86
C ARG A 23 13.99 -8.64 -5.93
N ALA A 24 13.81 -8.93 -4.66
CA ALA A 24 13.62 -7.93 -3.62
C ALA A 24 14.23 -8.44 -2.32
N ASP A 25 15.21 -7.73 -1.80
CA ASP A 25 15.75 -7.98 -0.47
C ASP A 25 15.14 -6.98 0.52
N CYS A 26 14.04 -7.38 1.13
CA CYS A 26 13.36 -6.54 2.11
C CYS A 26 14.01 -6.56 3.49
N GLY A 27 14.85 -7.55 3.80
CA GLY A 27 15.48 -7.69 5.12
C GLY A 27 14.49 -7.52 6.29
N GLY A 28 13.23 -7.96 6.10
CA GLY A 28 12.13 -7.68 7.01
C GLY A 28 11.73 -6.20 7.08
N CYS A 29 12.16 -5.37 6.13
CA CYS A 29 11.98 -3.91 6.13
C CYS A 29 12.50 -3.21 7.40
N ALA A 30 13.51 -3.80 8.04
CA ALA A 30 14.07 -3.26 9.26
C ALA A 30 14.66 -1.86 9.02
N GLY A 31 14.17 -0.87 9.77
CA GLY A 31 14.60 0.52 9.65
C GLY A 31 14.16 1.24 8.36
N CYS A 32 13.29 0.63 7.56
CA CYS A 32 12.76 1.22 6.33
C CYS A 32 11.26 1.49 6.47
N SER A 33 10.83 2.71 6.14
CA SER A 33 9.42 3.11 6.11
C SER A 33 9.05 3.88 4.83
N ALA A 34 9.84 3.71 3.76
CA ALA A 34 9.65 4.44 2.51
C ALA A 34 8.25 4.23 1.91
N CYS A 35 7.75 3.00 1.90
CA CYS A 35 6.41 2.67 1.42
C CYS A 35 5.27 3.09 2.37
N CYS A 36 5.59 3.64 3.53
CA CYS A 36 4.64 4.14 4.52
C CYS A 36 4.69 5.66 4.67
N SER A 37 5.36 6.35 3.76
CA SER A 37 5.50 7.81 3.76
C SER A 37 5.34 8.35 2.36
N GLY A 38 4.71 9.52 2.22
CA GLY A 38 4.51 10.19 0.93
C GLY A 38 3.54 9.48 -0.01
N MET A 39 2.72 8.55 0.48
CA MET A 39 1.79 7.78 -0.35
C MET A 39 0.49 8.55 -0.68
N GLY A 40 0.26 9.71 -0.07
CA GLY A 40 -0.95 10.49 -0.27
C GLY A 40 -2.20 9.65 -0.04
N ARG A 41 -3.10 9.62 -1.03
CA ARG A 41 -4.36 8.86 -1.00
C ARG A 41 -4.31 7.53 -1.73
N SER A 42 -3.11 7.02 -2.05
CA SER A 42 -2.96 5.88 -2.95
C SER A 42 -3.21 4.52 -2.30
N VAL A 43 -3.13 4.43 -0.97
CA VAL A 43 -3.37 3.18 -0.26
C VAL A 43 -4.86 3.05 0.05
N VAL A 44 -5.62 2.66 -0.97
CA VAL A 44 -7.07 2.45 -0.89
C VAL A 44 -7.36 1.06 -0.33
N LEU A 45 -8.37 0.99 0.55
CA LEU A 45 -8.75 -0.24 1.24
C LEU A 45 -10.03 -0.82 0.65
N ASP A 46 -10.07 -2.13 0.54
CA ASP A 46 -11.28 -2.89 0.27
C ASP A 46 -12.01 -3.31 1.56
N PRO A 47 -13.22 -3.87 1.48
CA PRO A 47 -13.95 -4.32 2.68
C PRO A 47 -13.21 -5.37 3.51
N LEU A 48 -12.40 -6.23 2.87
CA LEU A 48 -11.62 -7.24 3.57
C LEU A 48 -10.46 -6.60 4.35
N ASP A 49 -9.84 -5.57 3.78
CA ASP A 49 -8.80 -4.78 4.45
C ASP A 49 -9.37 -4.11 5.72
N MET A 50 -10.57 -3.52 5.60
CA MET A 50 -11.27 -2.91 6.73
C MET A 50 -11.55 -3.92 7.84
N HIS A 51 -12.05 -5.09 7.48
CA HIS A 51 -12.32 -6.16 8.43
C HIS A 51 -11.04 -6.62 9.14
N ARG A 52 -9.98 -6.87 8.39
CA ARG A 52 -8.69 -7.31 8.97
C ARG A 52 -8.06 -6.27 9.89
N LEU A 53 -8.13 -5.00 9.54
CA LEU A 53 -7.65 -3.92 10.39
C LEU A 53 -8.46 -3.83 11.68
N ALA A 54 -9.79 -3.91 11.61
CA ALA A 54 -10.65 -3.88 12.78
C ALA A 54 -10.38 -5.07 13.71
N GLU A 55 -10.30 -6.28 13.18
CA GLU A 55 -9.97 -7.47 13.98
C GLU A 55 -8.56 -7.42 14.56
N GLY A 56 -7.57 -7.07 13.76
CA GLY A 56 -6.18 -7.07 14.20
C GLY A 56 -5.83 -5.98 15.19
N THR A 57 -6.46 -4.81 15.10
CA THR A 57 -6.28 -3.70 16.06
C THR A 57 -7.18 -3.83 17.29
N GLY A 58 -8.29 -4.56 17.19
CA GLY A 58 -9.32 -4.62 18.22
C GLY A 58 -10.15 -3.34 18.33
N VAL A 59 -10.05 -2.41 17.38
CA VAL A 59 -10.84 -1.18 17.32
C VAL A 59 -11.92 -1.26 16.26
N GLY A 60 -13.08 -0.66 16.51
CA GLY A 60 -14.18 -0.63 15.55
C GLY A 60 -13.88 0.20 14.30
N ALA A 61 -14.64 -0.06 13.23
CA ALA A 61 -14.50 0.63 11.96
C ALA A 61 -14.65 2.16 12.10
N GLU A 62 -15.54 2.64 12.96
CA GLU A 62 -15.74 4.07 13.21
C GLU A 62 -14.48 4.74 13.76
N THR A 63 -13.81 4.10 14.71
CA THR A 63 -12.56 4.61 15.29
C THR A 63 -11.44 4.62 14.23
N LEU A 64 -11.34 3.55 13.42
CA LEU A 64 -10.39 3.51 12.32
C LEU A 64 -10.64 4.64 11.32
N LEU A 65 -11.89 4.88 10.93
CA LEU A 65 -12.26 5.96 10.02
C LEU A 65 -11.93 7.35 10.57
N THR A 66 -12.00 7.53 11.87
CA THR A 66 -11.69 8.81 12.53
C THR A 66 -10.19 9.04 12.66
N GLU A 67 -9.44 8.02 13.07
CA GLU A 67 -8.05 8.16 13.48
C GLU A 67 -7.04 7.82 12.38
N ASN A 68 -7.32 6.77 11.59
CA ASN A 68 -6.32 6.15 10.72
C ASN A 68 -6.65 6.21 9.23
N LEU A 69 -7.89 6.52 8.89
CA LEU A 69 -8.37 6.49 7.51
C LEU A 69 -8.97 7.83 7.09
N GLU A 70 -9.06 8.00 5.80
CA GLU A 70 -9.79 9.09 5.14
C GLU A 70 -10.77 8.50 4.14
N LEU A 71 -11.89 9.18 3.90
CA LEU A 71 -12.84 8.83 2.86
C LEU A 71 -12.64 9.74 1.66
N ASN A 72 -12.50 9.15 0.49
CA ASN A 72 -12.36 9.87 -0.78
C ASN A 72 -13.26 9.27 -1.85
N VAL A 73 -13.68 10.10 -2.78
CA VAL A 73 -14.42 9.65 -3.97
C VAL A 73 -13.42 9.19 -5.01
N VAL A 74 -13.56 7.94 -5.45
CA VAL A 74 -12.75 7.31 -6.49
C VAL A 74 -13.70 6.71 -7.52
N ASP A 75 -13.66 7.21 -8.75
CA ASP A 75 -14.53 6.76 -9.85
C ASP A 75 -16.02 6.75 -9.47
N GLY A 76 -16.47 7.76 -8.73
CA GLY A 76 -17.86 7.92 -8.27
C GLY A 76 -18.24 7.05 -7.05
N ILE A 77 -17.30 6.33 -6.46
CA ILE A 77 -17.49 5.49 -5.27
C ILE A 77 -16.71 6.10 -4.11
N VAL A 78 -17.31 6.12 -2.93
CA VAL A 78 -16.63 6.54 -1.70
C VAL A 78 -15.84 5.36 -1.16
N LEU A 79 -14.51 5.51 -1.10
CA LEU A 79 -13.60 4.48 -0.62
C LEU A 79 -12.70 5.02 0.50
N PRO A 80 -12.38 4.18 1.51
CA PRO A 80 -11.40 4.54 2.51
C PRO A 80 -9.97 4.37 1.98
N ASN A 81 -9.07 5.24 2.42
CA ASN A 81 -7.62 5.07 2.23
C ASN A 81 -6.88 5.34 3.55
N LEU A 82 -5.66 4.84 3.64
CA LEU A 82 -4.81 5.12 4.80
C LEU A 82 -4.52 6.62 4.89
N LYS A 83 -4.68 7.16 6.08
CA LYS A 83 -4.40 8.56 6.39
C LYS A 83 -2.90 8.77 6.57
N MET A 84 -2.38 9.77 5.88
CA MET A 84 -1.01 10.24 6.04
C MET A 84 -1.01 11.54 6.84
N THR A 85 -0.09 11.68 7.77
CA THR A 85 -0.03 12.83 8.67
C THR A 85 1.38 13.39 8.84
N GLY A 86 1.46 14.65 9.29
CA GLY A 86 2.70 15.33 9.59
C GLY A 86 3.48 15.80 8.36
N VAL A 87 4.62 16.42 8.61
CA VAL A 87 5.50 17.03 7.60
C VAL A 87 6.05 16.01 6.60
N GLY A 88 6.22 14.74 7.03
CA GLY A 88 6.73 13.66 6.18
C GLY A 88 5.63 12.81 5.56
N GLU A 89 4.37 13.24 5.64
CA GLU A 89 3.22 12.43 5.16
C GLU A 89 3.34 10.96 5.58
N ARG A 90 3.48 10.72 6.87
CA ARG A 90 3.69 9.38 7.43
C ARG A 90 2.35 8.70 7.68
N CYS A 91 2.28 7.40 7.36
CA CYS A 91 1.15 6.56 7.70
C CYS A 91 0.89 6.59 9.22
N THR A 92 -0.36 6.75 9.63
CA THR A 92 -0.75 6.80 11.05
C THR A 92 -0.49 5.51 11.82
N PHE A 93 -0.26 4.39 11.12
CA PHE A 93 0.11 3.11 11.72
C PHE A 93 1.63 2.93 11.93
N LEU A 94 2.45 3.93 11.60
CA LEU A 94 3.86 3.90 11.96
C LEU A 94 4.07 4.31 13.42
N ASP A 95 4.85 3.52 14.14
CA ASP A 95 5.30 3.87 15.48
C ASP A 95 6.46 4.90 15.43
N GLN A 96 6.96 5.29 16.60
CA GLN A 96 8.05 6.25 16.75
C GLN A 96 9.37 5.76 16.12
N ASN A 97 9.54 4.44 15.98
CA ASN A 97 10.73 3.83 15.39
C ASN A 97 10.57 3.59 13.86
N GLY A 98 9.48 4.06 13.26
CA GLY A 98 9.20 3.86 11.84
C GLY A 98 8.78 2.41 11.50
N ARG A 99 8.23 1.67 12.47
CA ARG A 99 7.72 0.31 12.26
C ARG A 99 6.20 0.34 12.08
N CYS A 100 5.71 -0.48 11.17
CA CYS A 100 4.28 -0.63 10.95
C CYS A 100 3.66 -1.46 12.10
N THR A 101 2.76 -0.85 12.86
CA THR A 101 2.08 -1.51 13.99
C THR A 101 1.06 -2.56 13.54
N VAL A 102 0.59 -2.48 12.30
CA VAL A 102 -0.37 -3.42 11.70
C VAL A 102 0.27 -4.37 10.68
N HIS A 103 1.59 -4.56 10.73
CA HIS A 103 2.35 -5.27 9.70
C HIS A 103 1.81 -6.67 9.36
N SER A 104 1.36 -7.45 10.34
CA SER A 104 0.86 -8.81 10.15
C SER A 104 -0.52 -8.86 9.48
N PHE A 105 -1.31 -7.80 9.59
CA PHE A 105 -2.66 -7.69 9.00
C PHE A 105 -2.86 -6.40 8.19
N ARG A 106 -1.78 -5.88 7.64
CA ARG A 106 -1.77 -4.69 6.78
C ARG A 106 -2.63 -4.89 5.52
N PRO A 107 -3.12 -3.79 4.91
CA PRO A 107 -3.92 -3.84 3.68
C PRO A 107 -3.25 -4.61 2.55
N GLY A 108 -4.06 -5.17 1.66
CA GLY A 108 -3.59 -5.99 0.54
C GLY A 108 -2.56 -5.29 -0.33
N ILE A 109 -2.76 -4.01 -0.62
CA ILE A 109 -1.81 -3.21 -1.40
C ILE A 109 -0.45 -3.06 -0.69
N CYS A 110 -0.45 -2.94 0.63
CA CYS A 110 0.79 -2.91 1.43
C CYS A 110 1.49 -4.27 1.48
N ARG A 111 0.73 -5.37 1.39
CA ARG A 111 1.29 -6.73 1.42
C ARG A 111 1.98 -7.13 0.14
N ILE A 112 1.45 -6.70 -1.01
CA ILE A 112 2.08 -6.99 -2.30
C ILE A 112 3.25 -6.08 -2.63
N PHE A 113 3.35 -4.91 -1.98
CA PHE A 113 4.47 -4.01 -2.20
C PHE A 113 5.81 -4.73 -1.98
N PRO A 114 6.81 -4.59 -2.83
CA PRO A 114 6.97 -3.57 -3.89
C PRO A 114 6.33 -3.90 -5.25
N LEU A 115 5.47 -4.89 -5.33
CA LEU A 115 4.70 -5.15 -6.54
C LEU A 115 3.45 -4.28 -6.59
N GLY A 116 3.10 -3.81 -7.78
CA GLY A 116 1.79 -3.26 -8.11
C GLY A 116 1.07 -4.18 -9.08
N ARG A 117 -0.24 -4.01 -9.24
CA ARG A 117 -1.06 -4.74 -10.21
C ARG A 117 -1.48 -3.83 -11.35
N LEU A 118 -1.30 -4.31 -12.56
CA LEU A 118 -1.86 -3.72 -13.77
C LEU A 118 -3.00 -4.61 -14.24
N TYR A 119 -4.20 -4.05 -14.34
CA TYR A 119 -5.40 -4.76 -14.80
C TYR A 119 -5.66 -4.41 -16.26
N GLU A 120 -5.71 -5.42 -17.12
CA GLU A 120 -6.01 -5.28 -18.54
C GLU A 120 -6.85 -6.48 -19.03
N ASN A 121 -7.84 -6.21 -19.85
CA ASN A 121 -8.66 -7.24 -20.53
C ASN A 121 -9.24 -8.32 -19.59
N GLY A 122 -9.71 -7.94 -18.40
CA GLY A 122 -10.28 -8.86 -17.43
C GLY A 122 -9.26 -9.77 -16.72
N SER A 123 -7.97 -9.48 -16.88
CA SER A 123 -6.85 -10.16 -16.23
C SER A 123 -5.96 -9.15 -15.53
N PHE A 124 -4.89 -9.61 -14.89
CA PHE A 124 -3.90 -8.73 -14.30
C PHE A 124 -2.49 -9.31 -14.40
N GLN A 125 -1.53 -8.41 -14.41
CA GLN A 125 -0.12 -8.71 -14.26
C GLN A 125 0.47 -7.85 -13.15
N TYR A 126 1.66 -8.19 -12.69
CA TYR A 126 2.37 -7.40 -11.70
C TYR A 126 3.48 -6.58 -12.36
N PHE A 127 3.82 -5.46 -11.74
CA PHE A 127 5.02 -4.68 -12.06
C PHE A 127 5.81 -4.39 -10.78
N LEU A 128 7.12 -4.30 -10.88
CA LEU A 128 8.01 -4.06 -9.74
C LEU A 128 8.33 -2.58 -9.61
N GLN A 129 7.97 -1.99 -8.46
CA GLN A 129 8.12 -0.56 -8.17
C GLN A 129 9.53 -0.23 -7.67
N VAL A 130 10.49 -0.28 -8.58
CA VAL A 130 11.92 -0.10 -8.25
C VAL A 130 12.28 1.31 -7.80
N ARG A 131 11.50 2.30 -8.17
CA ARG A 131 11.71 3.69 -7.75
C ARG A 131 11.16 3.98 -6.36
N GLU A 132 10.13 3.25 -5.96
CA GLU A 132 9.46 3.42 -4.68
C GLU A 132 10.08 2.57 -3.56
N CYS A 133 10.64 1.42 -3.91
CA CYS A 133 11.28 0.52 -2.95
C CYS A 133 12.79 0.51 -3.12
N ARG A 134 13.51 0.95 -2.10
CA ARG A 134 14.98 0.98 -2.08
C ARG A 134 15.64 -0.40 -2.00
N LYS A 135 14.84 -1.46 -1.82
CA LYS A 135 15.29 -2.84 -1.61
C LYS A 135 15.14 -3.73 -2.85
N THR A 136 14.81 -3.14 -3.98
CA THR A 136 14.62 -3.86 -5.26
C THR A 136 15.81 -3.70 -6.22
N ASN A 137 16.89 -3.12 -5.80
CA ASN A 137 18.10 -2.91 -6.61
C ASN A 137 19.08 -4.09 -6.52
#